data_2a425e4e965c643d93f350bc1c71386c
#
_entry.id   2a425e4e965c643d93f350bc1c71386c
#
_cell.length_a   1.000
_cell.length_b   1.000
_cell.length_c   1.000
_cell.angle_alpha   90.00
_cell.angle_beta   90.00
_cell.angle_gamma   90.00
#
_symmetry.space_group_name_H-M   'P 1'
#
loop_
_entity.id
_entity.type
_entity.pdbx_description
1 polymer ?
#
loop_
_entity_poly.entity_id
_entity_poly.type
_entity_poly.pdbx_seq_one_letter_code
_entity_poly.pdbx_strand_id
1 'polypeptide(L)'
;MGAESIHALRDVTIQIDKGEYVAIMGPSGSGKSTLMNLIGCLDTPTRGEYYLNGKLVSTMNDDELAYIRNKEIGFVFQTFNLLPRATALHNVELPLIYNGTAAAERIRRARTALEMVGLADRTNHKPNELSGGQKQKVAIARALANNPSLILADEPTGNLDSKSGADIMALLSELNRAGNTIIVVTHEREVAHCTNRIIYLRDGKIEREERPVGLKA
;
A
#
# COMPACT_ATOMS: atom_id res chain seq x y z
N MET A 1 34.17 -12.03 17.45
CA MET A 1 33.75 -11.02 16.49
C MET A 1 32.40 -10.51 16.99
N GLY A 2 32.32 -9.25 17.47
CA GLY A 2 31.09 -8.67 17.95
C GLY A 2 30.15 -8.45 16.77
N ALA A 3 28.90 -8.88 16.91
CA ALA A 3 27.87 -8.59 15.93
C ALA A 3 27.66 -7.06 15.91
N GLU A 4 28.03 -6.41 14.82
CA GLU A 4 27.75 -5.00 14.60
C GLU A 4 26.24 -4.86 14.43
N SER A 5 25.58 -4.15 15.34
CA SER A 5 24.13 -3.93 15.27
C SER A 5 23.85 -2.91 14.17
N ILE A 6 23.20 -3.33 13.09
CA ILE A 6 22.77 -2.45 12.00
C ILE A 6 21.42 -1.84 12.39
N HIS A 7 21.40 -0.53 12.60
CA HIS A 7 20.16 0.23 12.82
C HIS A 7 19.57 0.63 11.47
N ALA A 8 18.55 -0.08 11.02
CA ALA A 8 17.86 0.20 9.76
C ALA A 8 17.09 1.53 9.79
N LEU A 9 16.53 1.90 10.95
CA LEU A 9 15.89 3.20 11.22
C LEU A 9 16.47 3.81 12.49
N ARG A 10 16.61 5.14 12.52
CA ARG A 10 17.25 5.90 13.60
C ARG A 10 16.41 7.14 13.91
N ASP A 11 15.70 7.13 15.03
CA ASP A 11 14.93 8.28 15.54
C ASP A 11 13.98 8.87 14.47
N VAL A 12 13.19 8.00 13.81
CA VAL A 12 12.21 8.39 12.82
C VAL A 12 10.89 8.69 13.52
N THR A 13 10.40 9.93 13.40
CA THR A 13 9.07 10.33 13.85
C THR A 13 8.29 10.88 12.66
N ILE A 14 7.15 10.26 12.34
CA ILE A 14 6.27 10.63 11.22
C ILE A 14 4.83 10.63 11.71
N GLN A 15 4.10 11.66 11.33
CA GLN A 15 2.64 11.70 11.44
C GLN A 15 2.06 11.78 10.04
N ILE A 16 1.08 10.93 9.75
CA ILE A 16 0.31 10.93 8.50
C ILE A 16 -1.16 11.02 8.86
N ASP A 17 -1.82 12.04 8.38
CA ASP A 17 -3.20 12.31 8.69
C ASP A 17 -4.15 11.55 7.75
N LYS A 18 -5.40 11.35 8.21
CA LYS A 18 -6.42 10.69 7.38
C LYS A 18 -6.68 11.48 6.10
N GLY A 19 -6.71 10.77 4.96
CA GLY A 19 -6.89 11.36 3.63
C GLY A 19 -5.62 11.96 3.05
N GLU A 20 -4.47 11.85 3.72
CA GLU A 20 -3.19 12.32 3.18
C GLU A 20 -2.68 11.39 2.06
N TYR A 21 -2.05 11.96 1.05
CA TYR A 21 -1.36 11.23 -0.02
C TYR A 21 0.13 11.53 0.06
N VAL A 22 0.90 10.57 0.55
CA VAL A 22 2.32 10.74 0.91
C VAL A 22 3.21 9.80 0.12
N ALA A 23 4.34 10.30 -0.35
CA ALA A 23 5.42 9.46 -0.86
C ALA A 23 6.55 9.35 0.17
N ILE A 24 7.10 8.15 0.33
CA ILE A 24 8.34 7.88 1.04
C ILE A 24 9.41 7.59 0.00
N MET A 25 10.39 8.47 -0.13
CA MET A 25 11.48 8.36 -1.08
C MET A 25 12.84 8.16 -0.40
N GLY A 26 13.79 7.64 -1.15
CA GLY A 26 15.18 7.52 -0.74
C GLY A 26 15.95 6.51 -1.58
N PRO A 27 17.29 6.53 -1.54
CA PRO A 27 18.13 5.58 -2.26
C PRO A 27 17.95 4.15 -1.72
N SER A 28 18.50 3.17 -2.44
CA SER A 28 18.56 1.79 -1.92
C SER A 28 19.32 1.76 -0.58
N GLY A 29 18.83 0.96 0.37
CA GLY A 29 19.43 0.87 1.72
C GLY A 29 19.08 2.02 2.68
N SER A 30 18.25 3.00 2.29
CA SER A 30 17.90 4.12 3.17
C SER A 30 16.94 3.78 4.31
N GLY A 31 16.38 2.54 4.36
CA GLY A 31 15.44 2.10 5.39
C GLY A 31 13.97 2.10 4.96
N LYS A 32 13.64 2.43 3.69
CA LYS A 32 12.25 2.48 3.19
C LYS A 32 11.47 1.19 3.43
N SER A 33 12.05 0.04 3.05
CA SER A 33 11.38 -1.26 3.22
C SER A 33 11.17 -1.61 4.69
N THR A 34 12.11 -1.25 5.56
CA THR A 34 11.95 -1.43 7.01
C THR A 34 10.81 -0.54 7.54
N LEU A 35 10.79 0.74 7.14
CA LEU A 35 9.72 1.66 7.52
C LEU A 35 8.36 1.19 7.00
N MET A 36 8.32 0.73 5.75
CA MET A 36 7.12 0.15 5.14
C MET A 36 6.63 -1.08 5.92
N ASN A 37 7.52 -1.98 6.33
CA ASN A 37 7.15 -3.15 7.12
C ASN A 37 6.55 -2.78 8.47
N LEU A 38 7.12 -1.77 9.15
CA LEU A 38 6.57 -1.24 10.40
C LEU A 38 5.18 -0.63 10.18
N ILE A 39 5.04 0.28 9.21
CA ILE A 39 3.74 0.90 8.87
C ILE A 39 2.72 -0.17 8.48
N GLY A 40 3.17 -1.20 7.76
CA GLY A 40 2.36 -2.32 7.30
C GLY A 40 2.02 -3.35 8.38
N CYS A 41 2.45 -3.18 9.63
CA CYS A 41 2.31 -4.19 10.69
C CYS A 41 2.85 -5.56 10.29
N LEU A 42 3.92 -5.60 9.47
CA LEU A 42 4.65 -6.81 9.10
C LEU A 42 5.84 -7.06 10.03
N ASP A 43 6.22 -6.05 10.80
CA ASP A 43 7.29 -6.07 11.79
C ASP A 43 6.92 -5.10 12.93
N THR A 44 7.65 -5.19 14.05
CA THR A 44 7.50 -4.29 15.20
C THR A 44 8.78 -3.48 15.43
N PRO A 45 8.68 -2.22 15.89
CA PRO A 45 9.85 -1.42 16.15
C PRO A 45 10.61 -1.97 17.37
N THR A 46 11.95 -2.02 17.31
CA THR A 46 12.79 -2.38 18.44
C THR A 46 12.63 -1.39 19.62
N ARG A 47 12.35 -0.12 19.31
CA ARG A 47 12.08 0.97 20.26
C ARG A 47 11.15 1.98 19.62
N GLY A 48 10.41 2.71 20.45
CA GLY A 48 9.43 3.70 20.01
C GLY A 48 8.02 3.13 19.91
N GLU A 49 7.11 3.94 19.46
CA GLU A 49 5.68 3.64 19.43
C GLU A 49 5.14 3.83 18.01
N TYR A 50 4.24 2.94 17.62
CA TYR A 50 3.49 3.09 16.37
C TYR A 50 2.00 3.04 16.67
N TYR A 51 1.31 4.10 16.26
CA TYR A 51 -0.14 4.23 16.35
C TYR A 51 -0.78 4.15 14.96
N LEU A 52 -1.72 3.24 14.77
CA LEU A 52 -2.54 3.15 13.56
C LEU A 52 -4.00 3.43 13.92
N ASN A 53 -4.57 4.46 13.32
CA ASN A 53 -5.95 4.87 13.58
C ASN A 53 -6.26 5.03 15.09
N GLY A 54 -5.31 5.66 15.83
CA GLY A 54 -5.40 5.91 17.26
C GLY A 54 -5.14 4.70 18.18
N LYS A 55 -4.81 3.52 17.61
CA LYS A 55 -4.48 2.31 18.38
C LYS A 55 -2.97 2.12 18.43
N LEU A 56 -2.42 1.87 19.60
CA LEU A 56 -1.01 1.49 19.78
C LEU A 56 -0.82 0.05 19.29
N VAL A 57 -0.12 -0.10 18.14
CA VAL A 57 0.08 -1.41 17.50
C VAL A 57 1.47 -1.98 17.75
N SER A 58 2.45 -1.18 18.18
CA SER A 58 3.83 -1.61 18.42
C SER A 58 3.99 -2.63 19.57
N THR A 59 2.97 -2.81 20.40
CA THR A 59 2.96 -3.77 21.53
C THR A 59 2.05 -4.97 21.31
N MET A 60 1.42 -5.05 20.13
CA MET A 60 0.52 -6.15 19.77
C MET A 60 1.29 -7.44 19.45
N ASN A 61 0.67 -8.58 19.76
CA ASN A 61 1.19 -9.89 19.34
C ASN A 61 0.90 -10.17 17.85
N ASP A 62 1.46 -11.25 17.33
CA ASP A 62 1.38 -11.59 15.89
C ASP A 62 -0.07 -11.78 15.38
N ASP A 63 -0.95 -12.35 16.18
CA ASP A 63 -2.37 -12.56 15.83
C ASP A 63 -3.12 -11.22 15.77
N GLU A 64 -2.87 -10.34 16.73
CA GLU A 64 -3.43 -8.99 16.77
C GLU A 64 -2.91 -8.15 15.59
N LEU A 65 -1.61 -8.21 15.29
CA LEU A 65 -1.01 -7.55 14.13
C LEU A 65 -1.59 -8.09 12.83
N ALA A 66 -1.79 -9.40 12.70
CA ALA A 66 -2.41 -10.02 11.52
C ALA A 66 -3.86 -9.53 11.33
N TYR A 67 -4.63 -9.44 12.43
CA TYR A 67 -5.99 -8.91 12.40
C TYR A 67 -6.02 -7.44 11.97
N ILE A 68 -5.20 -6.59 12.61
CA ILE A 68 -5.11 -5.15 12.28
C ILE A 68 -4.66 -4.95 10.83
N ARG A 69 -3.64 -5.68 10.39
CA ARG A 69 -3.14 -5.64 9.01
C ARG A 69 -4.23 -5.98 8.00
N ASN A 70 -4.99 -7.05 8.24
CA ASN A 70 -6.08 -7.43 7.34
C ASN A 70 -7.21 -6.40 7.29
N LYS A 71 -7.51 -5.76 8.43
CA LYS A 71 -8.64 -4.84 8.57
C LYS A 71 -8.33 -3.42 8.13
N GLU A 72 -7.15 -2.91 8.51
CA GLU A 72 -6.83 -1.49 8.42
C GLU A 72 -5.88 -1.16 7.26
N ILE A 73 -5.18 -2.16 6.67
CA ILE A 73 -4.14 -1.91 5.67
C ILE A 73 -4.42 -2.66 4.37
N GLY A 74 -4.47 -1.92 3.28
CA GLY A 74 -4.50 -2.47 1.93
C GLY A 74 -3.13 -2.39 1.28
N PHE A 75 -2.53 -3.54 0.95
CA PHE A 75 -1.21 -3.59 0.30
C PHE A 75 -1.31 -3.66 -1.22
N VAL A 76 -0.47 -2.84 -1.87
CA VAL A 76 -0.23 -2.86 -3.31
C VAL A 76 1.26 -3.04 -3.54
N PHE A 77 1.68 -4.12 -4.18
CA PHE A 77 3.09 -4.47 -4.39
C PHE A 77 3.51 -4.30 -5.85
N GLN A 78 4.77 -4.07 -6.10
CA GLN A 78 5.39 -4.01 -7.42
C GLN A 78 5.12 -5.28 -8.24
N THR A 79 5.17 -6.45 -7.63
CA THR A 79 5.00 -7.77 -8.27
C THR A 79 3.56 -8.27 -8.26
N PHE A 80 2.58 -7.38 -7.98
CA PHE A 80 1.13 -7.65 -7.90
C PHE A 80 0.73 -8.66 -6.81
N ASN A 81 1.52 -9.69 -6.57
CA ASN A 81 1.29 -10.78 -5.61
C ASN A 81 -0.11 -11.40 -5.72
N LEU A 82 -0.54 -11.66 -6.96
CA LEU A 82 -1.80 -12.33 -7.25
C LEU A 82 -1.62 -13.85 -7.25
N LEU A 83 -2.63 -14.56 -6.76
CA LEU A 83 -2.68 -16.01 -6.86
C LEU A 83 -2.88 -16.41 -8.33
N PRO A 84 -1.93 -17.08 -8.98
CA PRO A 84 -1.91 -17.26 -10.43
C PRO A 84 -3.03 -18.19 -10.96
N ARG A 85 -3.56 -19.06 -10.10
CA ARG A 85 -4.64 -20.01 -10.44
C ARG A 85 -6.04 -19.50 -10.08
N ALA A 86 -6.14 -18.40 -9.31
CA ALA A 86 -7.39 -17.79 -8.91
C ALA A 86 -7.80 -16.69 -9.91
N THR A 87 -9.10 -16.49 -10.09
CA THR A 87 -9.63 -15.38 -10.90
C THR A 87 -9.37 -14.01 -10.24
N ALA A 88 -9.58 -12.92 -10.98
CA ALA A 88 -9.53 -11.58 -10.43
C ALA A 88 -10.49 -11.44 -9.23
N LEU A 89 -11.72 -11.93 -9.37
CA LEU A 89 -12.72 -11.94 -8.28
C LEU A 89 -12.18 -12.67 -7.04
N HIS A 90 -11.69 -13.89 -7.19
CA HIS A 90 -11.19 -14.67 -6.06
C HIS A 90 -9.94 -14.05 -5.41
N ASN A 91 -9.06 -13.39 -6.19
CA ASN A 91 -7.94 -12.64 -5.63
C ASN A 91 -8.41 -11.48 -4.74
N VAL A 92 -9.47 -10.77 -5.14
CA VAL A 92 -10.04 -9.66 -4.37
C VAL A 92 -10.83 -10.15 -3.16
N GLU A 93 -11.41 -11.34 -3.20
CA GLU A 93 -12.10 -11.95 -2.04
C GLU A 93 -11.17 -12.34 -0.89
N LEU A 94 -9.87 -12.57 -1.14
CA LEU A 94 -8.94 -13.13 -0.15
C LEU A 94 -8.96 -12.40 1.21
N PRO A 95 -8.78 -11.08 1.30
CA PRO A 95 -8.80 -10.39 2.60
C PRO A 95 -10.17 -10.48 3.29
N LEU A 96 -11.25 -10.60 2.53
CA LEU A 96 -12.60 -10.78 3.06
C LEU A 96 -12.82 -12.18 3.65
N ILE A 97 -12.15 -13.21 3.09
CA ILE A 97 -12.15 -14.57 3.62
C ILE A 97 -11.49 -14.58 5.00
N TYR A 98 -10.31 -13.98 5.12
CA TYR A 98 -9.59 -13.87 6.40
C TYR A 98 -10.35 -13.06 7.45
N ASN A 99 -11.18 -12.11 7.01
CA ASN A 99 -12.06 -11.33 7.89
C ASN A 99 -13.35 -12.08 8.29
N GLY A 100 -13.55 -13.32 7.84
CA GLY A 100 -14.74 -14.11 8.16
C GLY A 100 -16.05 -13.65 7.47
N THR A 101 -15.95 -12.82 6.42
CA THR A 101 -17.12 -12.29 5.70
C THR A 101 -17.88 -13.39 4.99
N ALA A 102 -19.22 -13.42 5.09
CA ALA A 102 -20.08 -14.42 4.45
C ALA A 102 -19.94 -14.40 2.91
N ALA A 103 -20.09 -15.57 2.26
CA ALA A 103 -19.78 -15.76 0.84
C ALA A 103 -20.51 -14.77 -0.09
N ALA A 104 -21.81 -14.57 0.09
CA ALA A 104 -22.58 -13.66 -0.74
C ALA A 104 -22.08 -12.20 -0.62
N GLU A 105 -21.73 -11.77 0.58
CA GLU A 105 -21.21 -10.42 0.85
C GLU A 105 -19.79 -10.26 0.30
N ARG A 106 -18.94 -11.29 0.40
CA ARG A 106 -17.58 -11.27 -0.21
C ARG A 106 -17.67 -11.02 -1.71
N ILE A 107 -18.49 -11.81 -2.41
CA ILE A 107 -18.67 -11.69 -3.87
C ILE A 107 -19.16 -10.28 -4.22
N ARG A 108 -20.13 -9.76 -3.49
CA ARG A 108 -20.66 -8.41 -3.70
C ARG A 108 -19.56 -7.35 -3.55
N ARG A 109 -18.84 -7.37 -2.42
CA ARG A 109 -17.76 -6.40 -2.13
C ARG A 109 -16.61 -6.52 -3.12
N ALA A 110 -16.19 -7.73 -3.47
CA ALA A 110 -15.12 -7.96 -4.43
C ALA A 110 -15.50 -7.45 -5.83
N ARG A 111 -16.76 -7.63 -6.27
CA ARG A 111 -17.26 -7.06 -7.53
C ARG A 111 -17.23 -5.54 -7.50
N THR A 112 -17.76 -4.91 -6.45
CA THR A 112 -17.72 -3.44 -6.28
C THR A 112 -16.28 -2.92 -6.33
N ALA A 113 -15.33 -3.58 -5.65
CA ALA A 113 -13.92 -3.18 -5.70
C ALA A 113 -13.32 -3.30 -7.12
N LEU A 114 -13.68 -4.34 -7.89
CA LEU A 114 -13.26 -4.47 -9.29
C LEU A 114 -13.90 -3.42 -10.19
N GLU A 115 -15.15 -3.04 -9.97
CA GLU A 115 -15.83 -1.95 -10.67
C GLU A 115 -15.13 -0.61 -10.42
N MET A 116 -14.75 -0.31 -9.17
CA MET A 116 -14.04 0.92 -8.80
C MET A 116 -12.72 1.10 -9.55
N VAL A 117 -12.05 0.01 -9.94
CA VAL A 117 -10.80 0.05 -10.71
C VAL A 117 -11.00 -0.16 -12.21
N GLY A 118 -12.25 -0.19 -12.69
CA GLY A 118 -12.59 -0.35 -14.11
C GLY A 118 -12.37 -1.76 -14.65
N LEU A 119 -12.59 -2.80 -13.84
CA LEU A 119 -12.44 -4.21 -14.21
C LEU A 119 -13.72 -5.04 -14.02
N ALA A 120 -14.89 -4.43 -14.14
CA ALA A 120 -16.18 -5.10 -14.00
C ALA A 120 -16.36 -6.29 -14.97
N ASP A 121 -15.82 -6.17 -16.18
CA ASP A 121 -15.88 -7.18 -17.26
C ASP A 121 -14.76 -8.24 -17.16
N ARG A 122 -13.84 -8.13 -16.20
CA ARG A 122 -12.66 -8.99 -16.04
C ARG A 122 -12.69 -9.89 -14.79
N THR A 123 -13.81 -9.94 -14.10
CA THR A 123 -13.97 -10.67 -12.81
C THR A 123 -13.53 -12.15 -12.88
N ASN A 124 -13.77 -12.82 -13.99
CA ASN A 124 -13.49 -14.25 -14.18
C ASN A 124 -12.12 -14.53 -14.81
N HIS A 125 -11.36 -13.51 -15.23
CA HIS A 125 -10.04 -13.68 -15.82
C HIS A 125 -9.00 -14.05 -14.75
N LYS A 126 -8.07 -14.92 -15.13
CA LYS A 126 -6.89 -15.25 -14.31
C LYS A 126 -5.76 -14.27 -14.60
N PRO A 127 -4.75 -14.14 -13.71
CA PRO A 127 -3.64 -13.21 -13.89
C PRO A 127 -2.87 -13.37 -15.22
N ASN A 128 -2.75 -14.59 -15.76
CA ASN A 128 -2.10 -14.83 -17.05
C ASN A 128 -2.91 -14.32 -18.28
N GLU A 129 -4.18 -13.98 -18.08
CA GLU A 129 -5.09 -13.44 -19.11
C GLU A 129 -5.22 -11.90 -19.03
N LEU A 130 -4.47 -11.27 -18.10
CA LEU A 130 -4.51 -9.84 -17.82
C LEU A 130 -3.19 -9.17 -18.17
N SER A 131 -3.27 -7.93 -18.68
CA SER A 131 -2.09 -7.07 -18.85
C SER A 131 -1.46 -6.70 -17.50
N GLY A 132 -0.23 -6.16 -17.50
CA GLY A 132 0.45 -5.68 -16.29
C GLY A 132 -0.39 -4.65 -15.52
N GLY A 133 -0.90 -3.62 -16.22
CA GLY A 133 -1.77 -2.62 -15.62
C GLY A 133 -3.08 -3.18 -15.08
N GLN A 134 -3.69 -4.17 -15.76
CA GLN A 134 -4.88 -4.85 -15.25
C GLN A 134 -4.59 -5.68 -14.00
N LYS A 135 -3.44 -6.38 -13.94
CA LYS A 135 -2.99 -7.09 -12.72
C LYS A 135 -2.83 -6.13 -11.55
N GLN A 136 -2.24 -4.97 -11.78
CA GLN A 136 -2.06 -3.96 -10.74
C GLN A 136 -3.41 -3.40 -10.28
N LYS A 137 -4.35 -3.17 -11.19
CA LYS A 137 -5.73 -2.79 -10.83
C LYS A 137 -6.42 -3.86 -9.98
N VAL A 138 -6.23 -5.16 -10.25
CA VAL A 138 -6.74 -6.25 -9.39
C VAL A 138 -6.08 -6.20 -8.00
N ALA A 139 -4.77 -5.94 -7.91
CA ALA A 139 -4.08 -5.78 -6.63
C ALA A 139 -4.61 -4.58 -5.83
N ILE A 140 -4.91 -3.45 -6.50
CA ILE A 140 -5.55 -2.28 -5.87
C ILE A 140 -6.97 -2.61 -5.42
N ALA A 141 -7.79 -3.29 -6.24
CA ALA A 141 -9.13 -3.72 -5.83
C ALA A 141 -9.08 -4.64 -4.60
N ARG A 142 -8.11 -5.56 -4.55
CA ARG A 142 -7.86 -6.41 -3.38
C ARG A 142 -7.52 -5.58 -2.14
N ALA A 143 -6.67 -4.57 -2.29
CA ALA A 143 -6.32 -3.66 -1.21
C ALA A 143 -7.54 -2.92 -0.66
N LEU A 144 -8.49 -2.54 -1.52
CA LEU A 144 -9.71 -1.82 -1.16
C LEU A 144 -10.81 -2.71 -0.54
N ALA A 145 -10.74 -4.04 -0.70
CA ALA A 145 -11.84 -4.96 -0.40
C ALA A 145 -12.37 -4.87 1.05
N ASN A 146 -11.49 -4.62 2.03
CA ASN A 146 -11.86 -4.45 3.44
C ASN A 146 -12.17 -3.01 3.85
N ASN A 147 -12.16 -2.05 2.90
CA ASN A 147 -12.29 -0.63 3.18
C ASN A 147 -11.24 -0.16 4.22
N PRO A 148 -9.95 -0.30 3.92
CA PRO A 148 -8.87 -0.07 4.88
C PRO A 148 -8.73 1.41 5.23
N SER A 149 -8.13 1.70 6.40
CA SER A 149 -7.78 3.05 6.82
C SER A 149 -6.57 3.61 6.06
N LEU A 150 -5.73 2.70 5.52
CA LEU A 150 -4.48 3.03 4.83
C LEU A 150 -4.25 2.10 3.64
N ILE A 151 -3.92 2.67 2.49
CA ILE A 151 -3.36 1.95 1.34
C ILE A 151 -1.85 2.18 1.33
N LEU A 152 -1.08 1.09 1.37
CA LEU A 152 0.38 1.10 1.36
C LEU A 152 0.86 0.49 0.04
N ALA A 153 1.41 1.32 -0.84
CA ALA A 153 1.84 0.95 -2.19
C ALA A 153 3.37 0.95 -2.30
N ASP A 154 3.96 -0.20 -2.56
CA ASP A 154 5.39 -0.40 -2.75
C ASP A 154 5.71 -0.48 -4.24
N GLU A 155 6.42 0.54 -4.75
CA GLU A 155 6.81 0.66 -6.17
C GLU A 155 5.66 0.31 -7.13
N PRO A 156 4.48 0.97 -7.02
CA PRO A 156 3.25 0.50 -7.67
C PRO A 156 3.32 0.51 -9.20
N THR A 157 4.30 1.17 -9.80
CA THR A 157 4.52 1.31 -11.24
C THR A 157 5.74 0.55 -11.76
N GLY A 158 6.60 0.02 -10.89
CA GLY A 158 7.93 -0.47 -11.22
C GLY A 158 7.99 -1.65 -12.22
N ASN A 159 6.87 -2.37 -12.43
CA ASN A 159 6.76 -3.47 -13.40
C ASN A 159 5.79 -3.15 -14.55
N LEU A 160 5.51 -1.88 -14.80
CA LEU A 160 4.56 -1.42 -15.80
C LEU A 160 5.25 -0.59 -16.90
N ASP A 161 4.65 -0.58 -18.08
CA ASP A 161 4.99 0.42 -19.10
C ASP A 161 4.53 1.82 -18.66
N SER A 162 5.12 2.87 -19.24
CA SER A 162 4.88 4.26 -18.83
C SER A 162 3.39 4.66 -18.87
N LYS A 163 2.63 4.18 -19.88
CA LYS A 163 1.20 4.46 -20.00
C LYS A 163 0.41 3.80 -18.87
N SER A 164 0.64 2.50 -18.67
CA SER A 164 -0.01 1.75 -17.57
C SER A 164 0.38 2.32 -16.20
N GLY A 165 1.63 2.74 -16.03
CA GLY A 165 2.10 3.41 -14.81
C GLY A 165 1.34 4.71 -14.54
N ALA A 166 1.19 5.57 -15.55
CA ALA A 166 0.41 6.80 -15.44
C ALA A 166 -1.06 6.53 -15.07
N ASP A 167 -1.68 5.51 -15.68
CA ASP A 167 -3.06 5.11 -15.37
C ASP A 167 -3.21 4.64 -13.91
N ILE A 168 -2.22 3.92 -13.37
CA ILE A 168 -2.21 3.49 -11.97
C ILE A 168 -2.06 4.67 -11.01
N MET A 169 -1.15 5.62 -11.31
CA MET A 169 -0.99 6.81 -10.47
C MET A 169 -2.22 7.71 -10.51
N ALA A 170 -2.88 7.85 -11.66
CA ALA A 170 -4.16 8.54 -11.77
C ALA A 170 -5.25 7.87 -10.91
N LEU A 171 -5.36 6.53 -10.95
CA LEU A 171 -6.30 5.78 -10.13
C LEU A 171 -6.02 5.99 -8.62
N LEU A 172 -4.76 5.92 -8.18
CA LEU A 172 -4.41 6.18 -6.77
C LEU A 172 -4.77 7.61 -6.36
N SER A 173 -4.55 8.60 -7.24
CA SER A 173 -4.95 9.99 -7.00
C SER A 173 -6.47 10.15 -6.88
N GLU A 174 -7.26 9.46 -7.70
CA GLU A 174 -8.73 9.43 -7.60
C GLU A 174 -9.18 8.80 -6.28
N LEU A 175 -8.58 7.69 -5.88
CA LEU A 175 -8.87 7.04 -4.60
C LEU A 175 -8.53 7.96 -3.41
N ASN A 176 -7.43 8.71 -3.48
CA ASN A 176 -7.10 9.70 -2.46
C ASN A 176 -8.13 10.82 -2.40
N ARG A 177 -8.55 11.39 -3.55
CA ARG A 177 -9.63 12.40 -3.59
C ARG A 177 -10.96 11.89 -3.05
N ALA A 178 -11.20 10.57 -3.16
CA ALA A 178 -12.36 9.91 -2.54
C ALA A 178 -12.21 9.71 -1.02
N GLY A 179 -11.10 10.17 -0.41
CA GLY A 179 -10.86 10.19 1.04
C GLY A 179 -9.97 9.06 1.56
N ASN A 180 -9.37 8.24 0.69
CA ASN A 180 -8.43 7.21 1.15
C ASN A 180 -7.08 7.83 1.55
N THR A 181 -6.50 7.37 2.65
CA THR A 181 -5.11 7.66 3.01
C THR A 181 -4.20 6.74 2.22
N ILE A 182 -3.21 7.30 1.53
CA ILE A 182 -2.32 6.51 0.67
C ILE A 182 -0.86 6.86 0.96
N ILE A 183 -0.04 5.83 1.17
CA ILE A 183 1.42 5.94 1.24
C ILE A 183 2.01 5.20 0.05
N VAL A 184 2.83 5.88 -0.74
CA VAL A 184 3.59 5.29 -1.83
C VAL A 184 5.06 5.24 -1.44
N VAL A 185 5.66 4.07 -1.45
CA VAL A 185 7.09 3.90 -1.28
C VAL A 185 7.70 3.78 -2.67
N THR A 186 8.62 4.67 -3.02
CA THR A 186 9.23 4.69 -4.36
C THR A 186 10.61 5.33 -4.36
N HIS A 187 11.41 5.03 -5.37
CA HIS A 187 12.64 5.75 -5.69
C HIS A 187 12.47 6.65 -6.92
N GLU A 188 11.33 6.58 -7.60
CA GLU A 188 11.02 7.36 -8.81
C GLU A 188 10.44 8.72 -8.43
N ARG A 189 11.12 9.81 -8.88
CA ARG A 189 10.67 11.18 -8.60
C ARG A 189 9.32 11.51 -9.22
N GLU A 190 9.05 11.03 -10.43
CA GLU A 190 7.80 11.26 -11.15
C GLU A 190 6.61 10.69 -10.37
N VAL A 191 6.76 9.48 -9.83
CA VAL A 191 5.76 8.83 -8.98
C VAL A 191 5.54 9.63 -7.69
N ALA A 192 6.61 10.05 -7.03
CA ALA A 192 6.50 10.81 -5.79
C ALA A 192 5.84 12.17 -6.00
N HIS A 193 6.09 12.85 -7.12
CA HIS A 193 5.46 14.13 -7.44
C HIS A 193 3.95 14.03 -7.74
N CYS A 194 3.40 12.82 -7.90
CA CYS A 194 1.95 12.62 -7.93
C CYS A 194 1.28 12.72 -6.55
N THR A 195 2.06 12.83 -5.46
CA THR A 195 1.55 12.88 -4.08
C THR A 195 1.57 14.30 -3.53
N ASN A 196 0.88 14.53 -2.39
CA ASN A 196 0.76 15.87 -1.78
C ASN A 196 1.93 16.21 -0.85
N ARG A 197 2.69 15.19 -0.41
CA ARG A 197 3.84 15.33 0.49
C ARG A 197 4.86 14.22 0.20
N ILE A 198 6.12 14.57 0.19
CA ILE A 198 7.23 13.64 -0.01
C ILE A 198 8.12 13.67 1.22
N ILE A 199 8.36 12.49 1.80
CA ILE A 199 9.28 12.28 2.92
C ILE A 199 10.53 11.61 2.36
N TYR A 200 11.67 12.27 2.46
CA TYR A 200 12.94 11.74 2.01
C TYR A 200 13.65 11.02 3.15
N LEU A 201 13.90 9.72 2.94
CA LEU A 201 14.61 8.88 3.88
C LEU A 201 16.05 8.65 3.40
N ARG A 202 17.03 8.85 4.30
CA ARG A 202 18.45 8.60 4.04
C ARG A 202 19.12 8.04 5.29
N ASP A 203 19.88 6.95 5.12
CA ASP A 203 20.65 6.30 6.19
C ASP A 203 19.83 6.03 7.47
N GLY A 204 18.54 5.63 7.28
CA GLY A 204 17.62 5.34 8.36
C GLY A 204 17.02 6.57 9.07
N LYS A 205 17.18 7.77 8.51
CA LYS A 205 16.62 9.02 9.07
C LYS A 205 15.77 9.76 8.06
N ILE A 206 14.85 10.60 8.53
CA ILE A 206 14.20 11.59 7.69
C ILE A 206 15.22 12.68 7.39
N GLU A 207 15.58 12.84 6.12
CA GLU A 207 16.49 13.88 5.66
C GLU A 207 15.76 15.21 5.49
N ARG A 208 14.58 15.18 4.87
CA ARG A 208 13.73 16.34 4.61
C ARG A 208 12.33 15.93 4.22
N GLU A 209 11.42 16.89 4.24
CA GLU A 209 10.08 16.78 3.69
C GLU A 209 9.84 17.84 2.63
N GLU A 210 9.01 17.52 1.66
CA GLU A 210 8.66 18.42 0.56
C GLU A 210 7.16 18.32 0.27
N ARG A 211 6.54 19.44 -0.06
CA ARG A 211 5.19 19.48 -0.61
C ARG A 211 5.29 19.95 -2.06
N PRO A 212 5.08 19.06 -3.04
CA PRO A 212 5.17 19.43 -4.44
C PRO A 212 4.21 20.59 -4.77
N VAL A 213 4.73 21.66 -5.36
CA VAL A 213 3.93 22.78 -5.81
C VAL A 213 3.42 22.43 -7.21
N GLY A 214 2.10 22.17 -7.36
CA GLY A 214 1.57 22.09 -8.71
C GLY A 214 0.52 21.05 -9.06
N LEU A 215 0.02 20.25 -8.13
CA LEU A 215 -1.24 19.54 -8.37
C LEU A 215 -2.39 20.45 -7.87
N LYS A 216 -2.80 21.40 -8.73
CA LYS A 216 -4.10 22.04 -8.54
C LYS A 216 -5.18 20.96 -8.65
N ALA A 217 -6.03 20.91 -7.63
CA ALA A 217 -7.22 20.10 -7.52
C ALA A 217 -8.10 20.15 -8.78
#